data_54a1b3be78c9254cdd6073374714e930
#
_entry.id   54a1b3be78c9254cdd6073374714e930
#
_cell.length_a   1.000
_cell.length_b   1.000
_cell.length_c   1.000
_cell.angle_alpha   90.00
_cell.angle_beta   90.00
_cell.angle_gamma   90.00
#
_symmetry.space_group_name_H-M   'P 1'
#
loop_
_entity.id
_entity.type
_entity.pdbx_description
1 polymer ?
#
loop_
_entity_poly.entity_id
_entity_poly.type
_entity_poly.pdbx_seq_one_letter_code
_entity_poly.pdbx_strand_id
1 'polypeptide(L)'
;MHHHYIGDKAFYRRVFGVAVPIIIQNGITNFVSLLDNIMVGQVGTVPMSGVSIVNGLLFVFNLCVFGASSGAGIFTAQFYGSKDDEGIRHTFRFKFLICIVISLVGAAIFLLGGSSLIGLYLTGEGDAATAAGALDHGLKYLAIMLWGFLPFALTNTYSSTLRETGETFIPMLGGIAAVFVNLVLNYILIFGKFGAPEMGVEGAAIATVISRYVELAIVAGWTHSHKARNAFIVGAYRSMYIPGKLLRSITIKGMPLLVNEFLWSSGMAVLSQCYSTCGLDVVPAMNICSTLFNLGSVVYLSMGNSVGIIMGQMLGAGHSEEDVRDTNRKLIAVSIASGVMFGGLMAAVSEAFPGIYNTTDAVRHLAAQLIWISAVMMPFGSYLNATYFTLRSGGQTFVTFLFDSCFMWVFCVPLAFCLSRFTNLPILPLYAICQATDFIKCVIGTVMLKQGKWIQNLTV
;
A
#
# COMPACT_ATOMS: atom_id res chain seq x y z
N MET A 1 -38.80 7.09 -5.11
CA MET A 1 -37.88 5.93 -5.05
C MET A 1 -36.52 6.45 -4.60
N HIS A 2 -36.13 6.25 -3.34
CA HIS A 2 -34.78 6.58 -2.89
C HIS A 2 -33.82 5.62 -3.59
N HIS A 3 -32.96 6.15 -4.45
CA HIS A 3 -31.90 5.38 -5.08
C HIS A 3 -30.85 5.02 -4.01
N HIS A 4 -31.01 3.89 -3.33
CA HIS A 4 -30.11 3.41 -2.26
C HIS A 4 -28.65 3.23 -2.67
N TYR A 5 -28.31 3.33 -3.94
CA TYR A 5 -26.96 3.15 -4.48
C TYR A 5 -26.38 4.39 -5.16
N ILE A 6 -27.18 5.43 -5.36
CA ILE A 6 -26.75 6.66 -6.03
C ILE A 6 -26.75 7.79 -5.00
N GLY A 7 -25.61 8.47 -4.87
CA GLY A 7 -25.45 9.61 -4.00
C GLY A 7 -25.91 10.92 -4.67
N ASP A 8 -26.11 11.95 -3.87
CA ASP A 8 -26.31 13.31 -4.33
C ASP A 8 -24.97 13.99 -4.71
N LYS A 9 -25.04 15.21 -5.22
CA LYS A 9 -23.85 15.98 -5.61
C LYS A 9 -22.90 16.24 -4.43
N ALA A 10 -23.44 16.42 -3.22
CA ALA A 10 -22.65 16.66 -2.02
C ALA A 10 -21.87 15.39 -1.61
N PHE A 11 -22.50 14.23 -1.70
CA PHE A 11 -21.87 12.94 -1.49
C PHE A 11 -20.68 12.73 -2.44
N TYR A 12 -20.91 12.89 -3.76
CA TYR A 12 -19.82 12.70 -4.73
C TYR A 12 -18.70 13.71 -4.56
N ARG A 13 -19.00 14.98 -4.23
CA ARG A 13 -17.98 15.99 -3.92
C ARG A 13 -17.12 15.56 -2.74
N ARG A 14 -17.72 15.01 -1.68
CA ARG A 14 -17.00 14.50 -0.51
C ARG A 14 -16.14 13.30 -0.88
N VAL A 15 -16.69 12.30 -1.55
CA VAL A 15 -15.98 11.08 -1.94
C VAL A 15 -14.79 11.40 -2.83
N PHE A 16 -15.00 12.14 -3.91
CA PHE A 16 -13.92 12.48 -4.83
C PHE A 16 -12.93 13.49 -4.25
N GLY A 17 -13.36 14.35 -3.34
CA GLY A 17 -12.47 15.24 -2.60
C GLY A 17 -11.45 14.47 -1.73
N VAL A 18 -11.81 13.29 -1.24
CA VAL A 18 -10.90 12.40 -0.50
C VAL A 18 -10.15 11.46 -1.44
N ALA A 19 -10.87 10.81 -2.36
CA ALA A 19 -10.30 9.74 -3.18
C ALA A 19 -9.33 10.23 -4.27
N VAL A 20 -9.68 11.30 -4.99
CA VAL A 20 -8.88 11.76 -6.13
C VAL A 20 -7.46 12.18 -5.73
N PRO A 21 -7.23 12.96 -4.67
CA PRO A 21 -5.87 13.27 -4.24
C PRO A 21 -5.06 12.02 -3.87
N ILE A 22 -5.67 11.03 -3.22
CA ILE A 22 -5.01 9.78 -2.85
C ILE A 22 -4.67 8.96 -4.12
N ILE A 23 -5.58 8.88 -5.09
CA ILE A 23 -5.36 8.21 -6.38
C ILE A 23 -4.20 8.87 -7.13
N ILE A 24 -4.21 10.19 -7.23
CA ILE A 24 -3.16 10.96 -7.92
C ILE A 24 -1.81 10.73 -7.25
N GLN A 25 -1.73 10.84 -5.93
CA GLN A 25 -0.49 10.61 -5.18
C GLN A 25 0.05 9.20 -5.40
N ASN A 26 -0.78 8.19 -5.20
CA ASN A 26 -0.37 6.80 -5.36
C ASN A 26 -0.01 6.47 -6.82
N GLY A 27 -0.76 6.99 -7.78
CA GLY A 27 -0.49 6.80 -9.20
C GLY A 27 0.85 7.39 -9.62
N ILE A 28 1.14 8.62 -9.21
CA ILE A 28 2.41 9.29 -9.50
C ILE A 28 3.57 8.57 -8.80
N THR A 29 3.41 8.16 -7.54
CA THR A 29 4.43 7.41 -6.80
C THR A 29 4.78 6.10 -7.50
N ASN A 30 3.78 5.33 -7.94
CA ASN A 30 4.02 4.09 -8.68
C ASN A 30 4.71 4.32 -10.03
N PHE A 31 4.28 5.35 -10.77
CA PHE A 31 4.90 5.70 -12.05
C PHE A 31 6.38 6.08 -11.89
N VAL A 32 6.72 6.83 -10.85
CA VAL A 32 8.10 7.24 -10.60
C VAL A 32 8.94 6.09 -10.09
N SER A 33 8.40 5.21 -9.26
CA SER A 33 9.11 3.98 -8.87
C SER A 33 9.50 3.14 -10.11
N LEU A 34 8.65 3.12 -11.13
CA LEU A 34 8.99 2.50 -12.41
C LEU A 34 10.14 3.23 -13.12
N LEU A 35 10.12 4.56 -13.16
CA LEU A 35 11.20 5.35 -13.74
C LEU A 35 12.52 5.19 -12.98
N ASP A 36 12.48 5.17 -11.65
CA ASP A 36 13.64 4.93 -10.80
C ASP A 36 14.28 3.57 -11.11
N ASN A 37 13.49 2.53 -11.25
CA ASN A 37 13.98 1.20 -11.61
C ASN A 37 14.62 1.18 -12.99
N ILE A 38 14.06 1.91 -13.97
CA ILE A 38 14.64 2.04 -15.31
C ILE A 38 15.98 2.79 -15.24
N MET A 39 16.07 3.89 -14.51
CA MET A 39 17.28 4.69 -14.38
C MET A 39 18.41 3.93 -13.68
N VAL A 40 18.09 3.21 -12.59
CA VAL A 40 19.04 2.34 -11.88
C VAL A 40 19.46 1.17 -12.79
N GLY A 41 18.55 0.63 -13.59
CA GLY A 41 18.85 -0.42 -14.55
C GLY A 41 19.88 -0.03 -15.60
N GLN A 42 19.99 1.25 -15.94
CA GLN A 42 21.01 1.76 -16.88
C GLN A 42 22.43 1.78 -16.29
N VAL A 43 22.57 1.73 -14.97
CA VAL A 43 23.89 1.66 -14.30
C VAL A 43 24.55 0.30 -14.51
N GLY A 44 23.77 -0.75 -14.65
CA GLY A 44 24.24 -2.11 -14.91
C GLY A 44 23.43 -3.18 -14.17
N THR A 45 23.55 -4.42 -14.62
CA THR A 45 22.77 -5.54 -14.08
C THR A 45 23.16 -5.87 -12.63
N VAL A 46 24.45 -5.86 -12.31
CA VAL A 46 24.95 -6.19 -10.96
C VAL A 46 24.52 -5.15 -9.92
N PRO A 47 24.71 -3.82 -10.15
CA PRO A 47 24.20 -2.79 -9.28
C PRO A 47 22.67 -2.86 -9.11
N MET A 48 21.94 -3.07 -10.22
CA MET A 48 20.47 -3.19 -10.21
C MET A 48 19.99 -4.36 -9.34
N SER A 49 20.67 -5.50 -9.39
CA SER A 49 20.33 -6.66 -8.57
C SER A 49 20.45 -6.34 -7.07
N GLY A 50 21.56 -5.71 -6.68
CA GLY A 50 21.76 -5.27 -5.29
C GLY A 50 20.67 -4.32 -4.81
N VAL A 51 20.33 -3.31 -5.61
CA VAL A 51 19.26 -2.35 -5.30
C VAL A 51 17.89 -3.02 -5.22
N SER A 52 17.59 -3.95 -6.13
CA SER A 52 16.30 -4.65 -6.14
C SER A 52 16.09 -5.49 -4.87
N ILE A 53 17.13 -6.18 -4.42
CA ILE A 53 17.08 -6.95 -3.16
C ILE A 53 16.82 -6.01 -1.97
N VAL A 54 17.56 -4.91 -1.89
CA VAL A 54 17.38 -3.93 -0.81
C VAL A 54 15.98 -3.32 -0.85
N ASN A 55 15.46 -2.96 -2.02
CA ASN A 55 14.10 -2.44 -2.16
C ASN A 55 13.04 -3.45 -1.68
N GLY A 56 13.24 -4.74 -1.91
CA GLY A 56 12.40 -5.80 -1.35
C GLY A 56 12.41 -5.82 0.18
N LEU A 57 13.59 -5.65 0.80
CA LEU A 57 13.73 -5.55 2.25
C LEU A 57 13.10 -4.26 2.80
N LEU A 58 13.29 -3.13 2.12
CA LEU A 58 12.70 -1.84 2.49
C LEU A 58 11.17 -1.86 2.38
N PHE A 59 10.63 -2.66 1.47
CA PHE A 59 9.18 -2.84 1.36
C PHE A 59 8.58 -3.41 2.64
N VAL A 60 9.26 -4.37 3.29
CA VAL A 60 8.83 -4.91 4.59
C VAL A 60 8.81 -3.81 5.65
N PHE A 61 9.83 -2.96 5.70
CA PHE A 61 9.86 -1.81 6.60
C PHE A 61 8.67 -0.86 6.35
N ASN A 62 8.38 -0.55 5.09
CA ASN A 62 7.25 0.29 4.71
C ASN A 62 5.90 -0.30 5.17
N LEU A 63 5.73 -1.63 5.03
CA LEU A 63 4.54 -2.32 5.52
C LEU A 63 4.40 -2.26 7.04
N CYS A 64 5.51 -2.37 7.78
CA CYS A 64 5.50 -2.23 9.25
C CYS A 64 5.05 -0.82 9.67
N VAL A 65 5.57 0.22 9.02
CA VAL A 65 5.17 1.62 9.29
C VAL A 65 3.69 1.83 8.97
N PHE A 66 3.23 1.33 7.84
CA PHE A 66 1.84 1.43 7.43
C PHE A 66 0.90 0.66 8.38
N GLY A 67 1.21 -0.60 8.67
CA GLY A 67 0.40 -1.44 9.55
C GLY A 67 0.29 -0.88 10.97
N ALA A 68 1.41 -0.43 11.54
CA ALA A 68 1.43 0.16 12.88
C ALA A 68 0.64 1.48 12.98
N SER A 69 0.72 2.32 11.94
CA SER A 69 -0.04 3.58 11.89
C SER A 69 -1.53 3.37 11.67
N SER A 70 -1.89 2.30 10.99
CA SER A 70 -3.25 1.99 10.57
C SER A 70 -4.21 1.80 11.73
N GLY A 71 -3.76 1.14 12.80
CA GLY A 71 -4.57 0.93 14.00
C GLY A 71 -5.00 2.25 14.65
N ALA A 72 -4.06 3.17 14.81
CA ALA A 72 -4.34 4.52 15.33
C ALA A 72 -5.21 5.34 14.36
N GLY A 73 -5.06 5.11 13.05
CA GLY A 73 -5.83 5.81 12.01
C GLY A 73 -7.34 5.61 12.12
N ILE A 74 -7.78 4.43 12.55
CA ILE A 74 -9.21 4.16 12.80
C ILE A 74 -9.76 5.12 13.85
N PHE A 75 -9.03 5.27 14.96
CA PHE A 75 -9.41 6.18 16.05
C PHE A 75 -9.31 7.65 15.63
N THR A 76 -8.25 8.02 14.87
CA THR A 76 -8.10 9.39 14.37
C THR A 76 -9.30 9.83 13.55
N ALA A 77 -9.77 8.99 12.61
CA ALA A 77 -10.93 9.28 11.77
C ALA A 77 -12.21 9.43 12.60
N GLN A 78 -12.39 8.57 13.61
CA GLN A 78 -13.54 8.64 14.50
C GLN A 78 -13.49 9.86 15.44
N PHE A 79 -12.32 10.18 16.04
CA PHE A 79 -12.15 11.41 16.84
C PHE A 79 -12.37 12.68 16.01
N TYR A 80 -11.98 12.67 14.74
CA TYR A 80 -12.30 13.78 13.86
C TYR A 80 -13.81 13.92 13.64
N GLY A 81 -14.51 12.81 13.46
CA GLY A 81 -15.97 12.79 13.35
C GLY A 81 -16.67 13.34 14.60
N SER A 82 -16.19 13.00 15.79
CA SER A 82 -16.71 13.51 17.07
C SER A 82 -16.19 14.91 17.43
N LYS A 83 -15.34 15.52 16.61
CA LYS A 83 -14.68 16.83 16.83
C LYS A 83 -13.83 16.88 18.10
N ASP A 84 -13.19 15.77 18.44
CA ASP A 84 -12.29 15.64 19.59
C ASP A 84 -10.83 15.82 19.16
N ASP A 85 -10.36 17.07 19.17
CA ASP A 85 -8.98 17.42 18.82
C ASP A 85 -7.95 16.83 19.80
N GLU A 86 -8.32 16.58 21.06
CA GLU A 86 -7.44 15.95 22.03
C GLU A 86 -7.25 14.47 21.74
N GLY A 87 -8.32 13.77 21.38
CA GLY A 87 -8.26 12.40 20.91
C GLY A 87 -7.38 12.25 19.66
N ILE A 88 -7.53 13.15 18.68
CA ILE A 88 -6.66 13.19 17.49
C ILE A 88 -5.20 13.42 17.89
N ARG A 89 -4.92 14.31 18.85
CA ARG A 89 -3.57 14.57 19.38
C ARG A 89 -2.95 13.32 20.01
N HIS A 90 -3.72 12.55 20.77
CA HIS A 90 -3.24 11.30 21.37
C HIS A 90 -2.93 10.23 20.32
N THR A 91 -3.77 10.09 19.31
CA THR A 91 -3.52 9.15 18.20
C THR A 91 -2.32 9.58 17.34
N PHE A 92 -2.15 10.89 17.11
CA PHE A 92 -0.96 11.43 16.46
C PHE A 92 0.33 11.11 17.25
N ARG A 93 0.32 11.31 18.57
CA ARG A 93 1.45 10.95 19.45
C ARG A 93 1.77 9.47 19.37
N PHE A 94 0.75 8.61 19.37
CA PHE A 94 0.96 7.17 19.21
C PHE A 94 1.67 6.85 17.90
N LYS A 95 1.15 7.36 16.77
CA LYS A 95 1.78 7.16 15.45
C LYS A 95 3.21 7.67 15.43
N PHE A 96 3.44 8.86 15.98
CA PHE A 96 4.75 9.48 16.05
C PHE A 96 5.75 8.60 16.80
N LEU A 97 5.39 8.14 18.01
CA LEU A 97 6.25 7.29 18.83
C LEU A 97 6.50 5.91 18.19
N ILE A 98 5.45 5.24 17.71
CA ILE A 98 5.61 3.90 17.12
C ILE A 98 6.41 3.96 15.81
N CYS A 99 6.26 5.00 15.01
CA CYS A 99 7.03 5.20 13.79
C CYS A 99 8.51 5.47 14.08
N ILE A 100 8.83 6.21 15.15
CA ILE A 100 10.23 6.37 15.60
C ILE A 100 10.80 5.02 16.05
N VAL A 101 10.08 4.26 16.87
CA VAL A 101 10.53 2.95 17.35
C VAL A 101 10.78 2.01 16.17
N ILE A 102 9.86 1.91 15.22
CA ILE A 102 10.02 1.05 14.04
C ILE A 102 11.22 1.51 13.19
N SER A 103 11.43 2.83 13.05
CA SER A 103 12.57 3.36 12.30
C SER A 103 13.90 3.00 12.97
N LEU A 104 14.00 3.14 14.29
CA LEU A 104 15.21 2.80 15.04
C LEU A 104 15.48 1.29 15.04
N VAL A 105 14.44 0.48 15.29
CA VAL A 105 14.57 -0.98 15.27
C VAL A 105 14.89 -1.47 13.86
N GLY A 106 14.22 -0.96 12.84
CA GLY A 106 14.51 -1.28 11.45
C GLY A 106 15.94 -0.91 11.06
N ALA A 107 16.40 0.29 11.42
CA ALA A 107 17.78 0.72 11.18
C ALA A 107 18.78 -0.20 11.89
N ALA A 108 18.53 -0.56 13.15
CA ALA A 108 19.38 -1.48 13.89
C ALA A 108 19.45 -2.87 13.24
N ILE A 109 18.32 -3.43 12.82
CA ILE A 109 18.26 -4.72 12.12
C ILE A 109 19.08 -4.68 10.84
N PHE A 110 18.94 -3.63 10.03
CA PHE A 110 19.66 -3.50 8.76
C PHE A 110 21.14 -3.16 8.94
N LEU A 111 21.52 -2.41 9.95
CA LEU A 111 22.93 -2.14 10.27
C LEU A 111 23.65 -3.41 10.73
N LEU A 112 23.01 -4.23 11.58
CA LEU A 112 23.62 -5.42 12.14
C LEU A 112 23.50 -6.64 11.24
N GLY A 113 22.41 -6.76 10.49
CA GLY A 113 22.06 -7.94 9.70
C GLY A 113 22.00 -7.74 8.19
N GLY A 114 22.22 -6.51 7.69
CA GLY A 114 22.01 -6.18 6.27
C GLY A 114 22.83 -7.05 5.31
N SER A 115 24.08 -7.30 5.64
CA SER A 115 24.94 -8.18 4.83
C SER A 115 24.39 -9.61 4.75
N SER A 116 23.95 -10.17 5.89
CA SER A 116 23.36 -11.51 5.93
C SER A 116 22.02 -11.56 5.21
N LEU A 117 21.18 -10.55 5.39
CA LEU A 117 19.86 -10.47 4.74
C LEU A 117 19.98 -10.38 3.21
N ILE A 118 20.87 -9.52 2.70
CA ILE A 118 21.13 -9.43 1.25
C ILE A 118 21.75 -10.73 0.75
N GLY A 119 22.71 -11.28 1.50
CA GLY A 119 23.40 -12.53 1.16
C GLY A 119 22.46 -13.72 1.00
N LEU A 120 21.39 -13.81 1.77
CA LEU A 120 20.38 -14.87 1.64
C LEU A 120 19.73 -14.91 0.25
N TYR A 121 19.54 -13.76 -0.39
CA TYR A 121 18.99 -13.68 -1.74
C TYR A 121 20.00 -14.01 -2.84
N LEU A 122 21.29 -13.96 -2.52
CA LEU A 122 22.38 -14.20 -3.48
C LEU A 122 22.89 -15.66 -3.44
N THR A 123 22.42 -16.47 -2.48
CA THR A 123 22.80 -17.87 -2.39
C THR A 123 22.20 -18.68 -3.55
N GLY A 124 23.07 -19.22 -4.41
CA GLY A 124 22.66 -20.10 -5.51
C GLY A 124 22.48 -19.41 -6.87
N GLU A 125 22.65 -18.09 -6.96
CA GLU A 125 22.60 -17.36 -8.22
C GLU A 125 24.00 -16.93 -8.71
N GLY A 126 24.41 -17.45 -9.86
CA GLY A 126 25.49 -16.91 -10.66
C GLY A 126 26.92 -17.17 -10.16
N ASP A 127 27.86 -16.46 -10.75
CA ASP A 127 29.28 -16.43 -10.40
C ASP A 127 29.50 -15.70 -9.05
N ALA A 128 30.41 -16.20 -8.23
CA ALA A 128 30.75 -15.64 -6.92
C ALA A 128 31.16 -14.15 -7.00
N ALA A 129 31.82 -13.73 -8.05
CA ALA A 129 32.20 -12.33 -8.27
C ALA A 129 30.99 -11.42 -8.51
N THR A 130 30.00 -11.89 -9.27
CA THR A 130 28.74 -11.18 -9.52
C THR A 130 27.92 -11.03 -8.23
N ALA A 131 27.82 -12.09 -7.42
CA ALA A 131 27.15 -12.05 -6.12
C ALA A 131 27.85 -11.08 -5.15
N ALA A 132 29.18 -11.08 -5.08
CA ALA A 132 29.93 -10.15 -4.25
C ALA A 132 29.75 -8.69 -4.69
N GLY A 133 29.69 -8.43 -5.99
CA GLY A 133 29.42 -7.10 -6.53
C GLY A 133 28.01 -6.60 -6.20
N ALA A 134 26.99 -7.46 -6.36
CA ALA A 134 25.61 -7.14 -6.00
C ALA A 134 25.48 -6.86 -4.49
N LEU A 135 26.17 -7.62 -3.64
CA LEU A 135 26.20 -7.39 -2.20
C LEU A 135 26.83 -6.03 -1.86
N ASP A 136 27.97 -5.68 -2.47
CA ASP A 136 28.65 -4.40 -2.21
C ASP A 136 27.77 -3.21 -2.61
N HIS A 137 27.20 -3.21 -3.81
CA HIS A 137 26.29 -2.18 -4.27
C HIS A 137 25.01 -2.10 -3.39
N GLY A 138 24.46 -3.26 -3.00
CA GLY A 138 23.30 -3.32 -2.11
C GLY A 138 23.59 -2.72 -0.74
N LEU A 139 24.75 -3.02 -0.14
CA LEU A 139 25.15 -2.48 1.16
C LEU A 139 25.38 -0.97 1.12
N LYS A 140 26.02 -0.45 0.07
CA LYS A 140 26.22 1.00 -0.12
C LYS A 140 24.89 1.72 -0.27
N TYR A 141 23.99 1.18 -1.09
CA TYR A 141 22.63 1.70 -1.26
C TYR A 141 21.86 1.68 0.07
N LEU A 142 21.88 0.57 0.79
CA LEU A 142 21.20 0.40 2.08
C LEU A 142 21.68 1.38 3.12
N ALA A 143 23.02 1.56 3.25
CA ALA A 143 23.60 2.48 4.23
C ALA A 143 23.09 3.91 4.07
N ILE A 144 22.90 4.37 2.84
CA ILE A 144 22.34 5.69 2.54
C ILE A 144 20.83 5.70 2.82
N MET A 145 20.11 4.65 2.41
CA MET A 145 18.65 4.56 2.58
C MET A 145 18.21 4.57 4.05
N LEU A 146 19.05 4.10 4.98
CA LEU A 146 18.74 4.15 6.42
C LEU A 146 18.47 5.57 6.93
N TRP A 147 19.13 6.59 6.37
CA TRP A 147 18.86 8.00 6.70
C TRP A 147 17.48 8.46 6.26
N GLY A 148 16.85 7.74 5.33
CA GLY A 148 15.50 7.98 4.86
C GLY A 148 14.39 7.33 5.70
N PHE A 149 14.71 6.47 6.67
CA PHE A 149 13.71 5.73 7.46
C PHE A 149 12.88 6.66 8.34
N LEU A 150 13.56 7.49 9.10
CA LEU A 150 12.89 8.43 10.00
C LEU A 150 12.02 9.45 9.26
N PRO A 151 12.51 10.17 8.23
CA PRO A 151 11.67 11.11 7.49
C PRO A 151 10.50 10.41 6.80
N PHE A 152 10.67 9.20 6.26
CA PHE A 152 9.57 8.43 5.69
C PHE A 152 8.48 8.11 6.74
N ALA A 153 8.87 7.60 7.89
CA ALA A 153 7.95 7.22 8.96
C ALA A 153 7.22 8.45 9.55
N LEU A 154 7.92 9.56 9.72
CA LEU A 154 7.31 10.81 10.16
C LEU A 154 6.37 11.40 9.11
N THR A 155 6.75 11.39 7.84
CA THR A 155 5.87 11.79 6.73
C THR A 155 4.58 10.97 6.74
N ASN A 156 4.69 9.65 6.93
CA ASN A 156 3.51 8.78 7.03
C ASN A 156 2.62 9.17 8.23
N THR A 157 3.22 9.53 9.38
CA THR A 157 2.48 9.98 10.57
C THR A 157 1.67 11.24 10.28
N TYR A 158 2.29 12.27 9.69
CA TYR A 158 1.60 13.52 9.35
C TYR A 158 0.57 13.31 8.24
N SER A 159 0.95 12.67 7.15
CA SER A 159 0.10 12.46 5.97
C SER A 159 -1.12 11.60 6.29
N SER A 160 -0.97 10.52 7.06
CA SER A 160 -2.11 9.69 7.45
C SER A 160 -3.06 10.46 8.35
N THR A 161 -2.54 11.22 9.32
CA THR A 161 -3.38 12.04 10.21
C THR A 161 -4.14 13.13 9.44
N LEU A 162 -3.47 13.83 8.52
CA LEU A 162 -4.14 14.82 7.66
C LEU A 162 -5.24 14.19 6.81
N ARG A 163 -4.99 13.05 6.17
CA ARG A 163 -6.02 12.35 5.38
C ARG A 163 -7.24 11.94 6.22
N GLU A 164 -6.99 11.43 7.41
CA GLU A 164 -8.05 11.00 8.35
C GLU A 164 -8.86 12.17 8.91
N THR A 165 -8.25 13.36 8.96
CA THR A 165 -8.93 14.62 9.30
C THR A 165 -9.45 15.39 8.09
N GLY A 166 -9.53 14.74 6.93
CA GLY A 166 -10.15 15.29 5.71
C GLY A 166 -9.25 16.16 4.84
N GLU A 167 -7.98 16.39 5.23
CA GLU A 167 -7.01 17.15 4.44
C GLU A 167 -6.16 16.19 3.59
N THR A 168 -6.62 15.91 2.38
CA THR A 168 -5.94 14.97 1.47
C THR A 168 -5.08 15.67 0.42
N PHE A 169 -5.31 16.97 0.19
CA PHE A 169 -4.62 17.72 -0.84
C PHE A 169 -3.14 17.97 -0.50
N ILE A 170 -2.82 18.29 0.73
CA ILE A 170 -1.45 18.59 1.16
C ILE A 170 -0.54 17.36 1.13
N PRO A 171 -0.96 16.17 1.63
CA PRO A 171 -0.18 14.96 1.43
C PRO A 171 0.07 14.64 -0.05
N MET A 172 -0.92 14.84 -0.91
CA MET A 172 -0.75 14.68 -2.37
C MET A 172 0.30 15.65 -2.91
N LEU A 173 0.22 16.92 -2.54
CA LEU A 173 1.14 17.94 -3.04
C LEU A 173 2.59 17.67 -2.57
N GLY A 174 2.75 17.26 -1.30
CA GLY A 174 4.04 16.84 -0.73
C GLY A 174 4.63 15.66 -1.48
N GLY A 175 3.82 14.64 -1.76
CA GLY A 175 4.22 13.47 -2.54
C GLY A 175 4.62 13.83 -3.98
N ILE A 176 3.86 14.67 -4.67
CA ILE A 176 4.19 15.14 -6.03
C ILE A 176 5.52 15.90 -6.03
N ALA A 177 5.72 16.82 -5.08
CA ALA A 177 6.96 17.56 -4.96
C ALA A 177 8.16 16.65 -4.70
N ALA A 178 8.01 15.67 -3.79
CA ALA A 178 9.04 14.68 -3.49
C ALA A 178 9.44 13.87 -4.73
N VAL A 179 8.45 13.42 -5.48
CA VAL A 179 8.63 12.68 -6.72
C VAL A 179 9.40 13.50 -7.76
N PHE A 180 9.02 14.75 -7.94
CA PHE A 180 9.72 15.64 -8.87
C PHE A 180 11.19 15.86 -8.45
N VAL A 181 11.44 16.11 -7.17
CA VAL A 181 12.79 16.25 -6.60
C VAL A 181 13.59 14.96 -6.79
N ASN A 182 12.99 13.80 -6.50
CA ASN A 182 13.64 12.50 -6.70
C ASN A 182 14.05 12.29 -8.15
N LEU A 183 13.14 12.53 -9.10
CA LEU A 183 13.41 12.34 -10.54
C LEU A 183 14.55 13.25 -11.04
N VAL A 184 14.52 14.53 -10.65
CA VAL A 184 15.56 15.50 -11.03
C VAL A 184 16.92 15.11 -10.44
N LEU A 185 16.95 14.78 -9.13
CA LEU A 185 18.19 14.39 -8.46
C LEU A 185 18.72 13.03 -8.95
N ASN A 186 17.86 12.09 -9.29
CA ASN A 186 18.25 10.83 -9.91
C ASN A 186 19.01 11.10 -11.22
N TYR A 187 18.44 11.93 -12.09
CA TYR A 187 19.09 12.28 -13.37
C TYR A 187 20.46 12.95 -13.15
N ILE A 188 20.56 13.83 -12.16
CA ILE A 188 21.81 14.55 -11.86
C ILE A 188 22.85 13.62 -11.24
N LEU A 189 22.48 12.87 -10.19
CA LEU A 189 23.42 12.11 -9.36
C LEU A 189 23.78 10.72 -9.92
N ILE A 190 22.82 10.04 -10.57
CA ILE A 190 23.11 8.72 -11.18
C ILE A 190 24.06 8.90 -12.34
N PHE A 191 23.81 9.90 -13.21
CA PHE A 191 24.53 10.08 -14.48
C PHE A 191 25.58 11.19 -14.46
N GLY A 192 25.83 11.83 -13.32
CA GLY A 192 26.85 12.87 -13.17
C GLY A 192 26.60 14.10 -14.06
N LYS A 193 25.36 14.59 -14.14
CA LYS A 193 25.01 15.76 -14.95
C LYS A 193 25.22 17.07 -14.17
N PHE A 194 25.31 18.18 -14.92
CA PHE A 194 25.45 19.53 -14.34
C PHE A 194 26.64 19.72 -13.40
N GLY A 195 27.72 18.98 -13.61
CA GLY A 195 28.94 19.08 -12.80
C GLY A 195 28.94 18.24 -11.51
N ALA A 196 27.90 17.48 -11.28
CA ALA A 196 27.86 16.50 -10.20
C ALA A 196 28.70 15.28 -10.52
N PRO A 197 29.30 14.60 -9.53
CA PRO A 197 29.98 13.32 -9.77
C PRO A 197 28.95 12.25 -10.16
N GLU A 198 29.36 11.32 -11.03
CA GLU A 198 28.55 10.14 -11.35
C GLU A 198 28.61 9.17 -10.18
N MET A 199 27.48 9.01 -9.49
CA MET A 199 27.37 8.22 -8.24
C MET A 199 26.63 6.90 -8.43
N GLY A 200 26.04 6.65 -9.60
CA GLY A 200 25.29 5.42 -9.86
C GLY A 200 24.21 5.14 -8.83
N VAL A 201 24.22 3.94 -8.22
CA VAL A 201 23.20 3.53 -7.24
C VAL A 201 23.23 4.33 -5.94
N GLU A 202 24.39 4.82 -5.52
CA GLU A 202 24.51 5.70 -4.35
C GLU A 202 23.80 7.03 -4.62
N GLY A 203 23.91 7.56 -5.84
CA GLY A 203 23.17 8.73 -6.28
C GLY A 203 21.65 8.55 -6.23
N ALA A 204 21.15 7.38 -6.62
CA ALA A 204 19.74 7.04 -6.53
C ALA A 204 19.27 7.01 -5.06
N ALA A 205 20.05 6.44 -4.15
CA ALA A 205 19.74 6.42 -2.73
C ALA A 205 19.69 7.82 -2.14
N ILE A 206 20.68 8.68 -2.43
CA ILE A 206 20.72 10.08 -1.97
C ILE A 206 19.51 10.84 -2.49
N ALA A 207 19.17 10.73 -3.77
CA ALA A 207 18.00 11.36 -4.35
C ALA A 207 16.70 10.97 -3.62
N THR A 208 16.55 9.69 -3.33
CA THR A 208 15.38 9.16 -2.60
C THR A 208 15.33 9.71 -1.16
N VAL A 209 16.45 9.73 -0.44
CA VAL A 209 16.51 10.26 0.92
C VAL A 209 16.18 11.75 0.95
N ILE A 210 16.76 12.55 0.06
CA ILE A 210 16.47 13.98 -0.02
C ILE A 210 14.99 14.21 -0.33
N SER A 211 14.41 13.47 -1.25
CA SER A 211 12.99 13.60 -1.59
C SER A 211 12.07 13.32 -0.40
N ARG A 212 12.41 12.36 0.45
CA ARG A 212 11.68 12.07 1.70
C ARG A 212 11.75 13.21 2.72
N TYR A 213 12.91 13.88 2.83
CA TYR A 213 13.03 15.08 3.67
C TYR A 213 12.23 16.26 3.11
N VAL A 214 12.20 16.42 1.80
CA VAL A 214 11.38 17.47 1.14
C VAL A 214 9.89 17.21 1.40
N GLU A 215 9.42 15.98 1.25
CA GLU A 215 8.04 15.62 1.54
C GLU A 215 7.66 15.89 3.00
N LEU A 216 8.53 15.48 3.94
CA LEU A 216 8.34 15.75 5.35
C LEU A 216 8.29 17.26 5.64
N ALA A 217 9.19 18.04 5.07
CA ALA A 217 9.24 19.48 5.26
C ALA A 217 7.96 20.17 4.78
N ILE A 218 7.42 19.75 3.63
CA ILE A 218 6.17 20.30 3.10
C ILE A 218 4.99 19.95 3.98
N VAL A 219 4.81 18.66 4.30
CA VAL A 219 3.63 18.19 5.03
C VAL A 219 3.66 18.66 6.49
N ALA A 220 4.79 18.51 7.19
CA ALA A 220 4.93 18.97 8.56
C ALA A 220 4.92 20.50 8.63
N GLY A 221 5.63 21.18 7.75
CA GLY A 221 5.66 22.65 7.69
C GLY A 221 4.28 23.24 7.50
N TRP A 222 3.49 22.69 6.57
CA TRP A 222 2.11 23.13 6.38
C TRP A 222 1.24 22.86 7.61
N THR A 223 1.36 21.68 8.21
CA THR A 223 0.58 21.31 9.41
C THR A 223 0.87 22.29 10.56
N HIS A 224 2.13 22.62 10.79
CA HIS A 224 2.52 23.55 11.86
C HIS A 224 2.21 25.02 11.56
N SER A 225 2.16 25.42 10.30
CA SER A 225 1.79 26.81 9.93
C SER A 225 0.27 27.03 9.95
N HIS A 226 -0.54 25.98 9.78
CA HIS A 226 -2.01 26.07 9.74
C HIS A 226 -2.65 25.47 11.00
N LYS A 227 -2.19 25.92 12.19
CA LYS A 227 -2.64 25.40 13.49
C LYS A 227 -4.15 25.56 13.73
N ALA A 228 -4.78 26.57 13.16
CA ALA A 228 -6.21 26.78 13.29
C ALA A 228 -7.03 25.66 12.60
N ARG A 229 -6.51 25.09 11.50
CA ARG A 229 -7.12 23.94 10.81
C ARG A 229 -6.69 22.61 11.42
N ASN A 230 -5.52 22.58 12.03
CA ASN A 230 -4.88 21.39 12.59
C ASN A 230 -4.71 21.55 14.11
N ALA A 231 -5.82 21.73 14.83
CA ALA A 231 -5.79 22.00 16.27
C ALA A 231 -5.08 20.88 17.07
N PHE A 232 -5.08 19.66 16.57
CA PHE A 232 -4.39 18.52 17.18
C PHE A 232 -2.87 18.73 17.33
N ILE A 233 -2.23 19.53 16.46
CA ILE A 233 -0.79 19.73 16.52
C ILE A 233 -0.38 20.70 17.63
N VAL A 234 -1.33 21.52 18.12
CA VAL A 234 -1.07 22.48 19.18
C VAL A 234 -0.79 21.73 20.48
N GLY A 235 0.43 21.85 21.00
CA GLY A 235 0.85 21.14 22.22
C GLY A 235 1.09 19.64 22.04
N ALA A 236 1.12 19.13 20.82
CA ALA A 236 1.36 17.71 20.55
C ALA A 236 2.69 17.22 21.16
N TYR A 237 3.71 18.05 21.12
CA TYR A 237 5.06 17.72 21.61
C TYR A 237 5.36 18.18 23.05
N ARG A 238 4.42 18.86 23.72
CA ARG A 238 4.62 19.28 25.14
C ARG A 238 4.63 18.11 26.09
N SER A 239 3.90 17.05 25.75
CA SER A 239 3.83 15.82 26.50
C SER A 239 3.62 14.67 25.52
N MET A 240 4.32 13.56 25.69
CA MET A 240 4.09 12.33 24.93
C MET A 240 3.09 11.40 25.63
N TYR A 241 2.31 11.95 26.56
CA TYR A 241 1.31 11.20 27.28
C TYR A 241 0.17 10.75 26.37
N ILE A 242 -0.18 9.49 26.48
CA ILE A 242 -1.34 8.86 25.84
C ILE A 242 -2.12 8.13 26.94
N PRO A 243 -3.44 8.32 27.06
CA PRO A 243 -4.25 7.60 28.04
C PRO A 243 -4.08 6.08 27.89
N GLY A 244 -3.84 5.37 28.99
CA GLY A 244 -3.54 3.94 28.95
C GLY A 244 -4.65 3.09 28.33
N LYS A 245 -5.93 3.47 28.54
CA LYS A 245 -7.08 2.82 27.90
C LYS A 245 -7.02 2.96 26.37
N LEU A 246 -6.74 4.16 25.87
CA LEU A 246 -6.63 4.43 24.44
C LEU A 246 -5.41 3.70 23.85
N LEU A 247 -4.27 3.75 24.52
CA LEU A 247 -3.06 3.03 24.12
C LEU A 247 -3.33 1.54 23.94
N ARG A 248 -3.98 0.93 24.95
CA ARG A 248 -4.36 -0.50 24.88
C ARG A 248 -5.32 -0.77 23.72
N SER A 249 -6.33 0.07 23.54
CA SER A 249 -7.32 -0.09 22.45
C SER A 249 -6.68 0.01 21.09
N ILE A 250 -5.81 1.01 20.85
CA ILE A 250 -5.07 1.17 19.60
C ILE A 250 -4.18 -0.05 19.35
N THR A 251 -3.48 -0.54 20.37
CA THR A 251 -2.59 -1.70 20.23
C THR A 251 -3.36 -2.96 19.89
N ILE A 252 -4.44 -3.26 20.60
CA ILE A 252 -5.29 -4.44 20.34
C ILE A 252 -5.90 -4.40 18.95
N LYS A 253 -6.35 -3.22 18.49
CA LYS A 253 -6.93 -3.06 17.15
C LYS A 253 -5.86 -2.97 16.05
N GLY A 254 -4.68 -2.46 16.36
CA GLY A 254 -3.59 -2.28 15.40
C GLY A 254 -2.77 -3.54 15.15
N MET A 255 -2.56 -4.39 16.16
CA MET A 255 -1.74 -5.61 16.01
C MET A 255 -2.25 -6.56 14.91
N PRO A 256 -3.56 -6.86 14.82
CA PRO A 256 -4.06 -7.68 13.73
C PRO A 256 -3.78 -7.09 12.34
N LEU A 257 -3.80 -5.76 12.21
CA LEU A 257 -3.52 -5.08 10.94
C LEU A 257 -2.04 -5.18 10.56
N LEU A 258 -1.14 -5.00 11.52
CA LEU A 258 0.29 -5.15 11.30
C LEU A 258 0.64 -6.58 10.85
N VAL A 259 0.10 -7.59 11.54
CA VAL A 259 0.29 -9.00 11.19
C VAL A 259 -0.35 -9.31 9.84
N ASN A 260 -1.51 -8.71 9.54
CA ASN A 260 -2.18 -8.87 8.25
C ASN A 260 -1.30 -8.43 7.08
N GLU A 261 -0.68 -7.26 7.14
CA GLU A 261 0.19 -6.77 6.06
C GLU A 261 1.36 -7.74 5.78
N PHE A 262 1.99 -8.24 6.84
CA PHE A 262 3.09 -9.20 6.71
C PHE A 262 2.64 -10.54 6.11
N LEU A 263 1.57 -11.12 6.65
CA LEU A 263 1.06 -12.42 6.20
C LEU A 263 0.48 -12.33 4.78
N TRP A 264 -0.19 -11.24 4.45
CA TRP A 264 -0.69 -11.02 3.10
C TRP A 264 0.45 -10.96 2.08
N SER A 265 1.47 -10.16 2.36
CA SER A 265 2.65 -10.04 1.49
C SER A 265 3.37 -11.36 1.28
N SER A 266 3.61 -12.11 2.37
CA SER A 266 4.25 -13.44 2.29
C SER A 266 3.37 -14.46 1.56
N GLY A 267 2.04 -14.41 1.75
CA GLY A 267 1.09 -15.25 1.04
C GLY A 267 1.10 -15.02 -0.47
N MET A 268 1.17 -13.75 -0.89
CA MET A 268 1.30 -13.40 -2.31
C MET A 268 2.60 -13.92 -2.94
N ALA A 269 3.71 -13.87 -2.18
CA ALA A 269 4.99 -14.43 -2.63
C ALA A 269 4.90 -15.96 -2.84
N VAL A 270 4.28 -16.68 -1.91
CA VAL A 270 4.08 -18.14 -2.02
C VAL A 270 3.13 -18.49 -3.18
N LEU A 271 2.06 -17.74 -3.39
CA LEU A 271 1.17 -17.92 -4.55
C LEU A 271 1.93 -17.73 -5.86
N SER A 272 2.74 -16.67 -5.96
CA SER A 272 3.58 -16.42 -7.14
C SER A 272 4.54 -17.58 -7.40
N GLN A 273 5.15 -18.15 -6.35
CA GLN A 273 6.00 -19.33 -6.46
C GLN A 273 5.21 -20.55 -6.94
N CYS A 274 3.99 -20.78 -6.43
CA CYS A 274 3.14 -21.89 -6.92
C CYS A 274 2.85 -21.75 -8.42
N TYR A 275 2.55 -20.54 -8.89
CA TYR A 275 2.32 -20.28 -10.31
C TYR A 275 3.56 -20.50 -11.16
N SER A 276 4.74 -20.14 -10.67
CA SER A 276 6.00 -20.30 -11.41
C SER A 276 6.35 -21.76 -11.74
N THR A 277 5.80 -22.71 -11.01
CA THR A 277 6.03 -24.15 -11.27
C THR A 277 5.27 -24.70 -12.48
N CYS A 278 4.32 -23.91 -13.04
CA CYS A 278 3.48 -24.34 -14.15
C CYS A 278 4.12 -24.21 -15.54
N GLY A 279 5.33 -23.64 -15.64
CA GLY A 279 6.07 -23.53 -16.91
C GLY A 279 7.04 -22.34 -16.95
N LEU A 280 8.00 -22.41 -17.86
CA LEU A 280 9.02 -21.38 -18.02
C LEU A 280 8.46 -20.03 -18.52
N ASP A 281 7.40 -20.06 -19.33
CA ASP A 281 6.76 -18.88 -19.88
C ASP A 281 5.86 -18.16 -18.87
N VAL A 282 5.53 -18.83 -17.75
CA VAL A 282 4.58 -18.33 -16.75
C VAL A 282 5.14 -17.13 -15.98
N VAL A 283 6.41 -17.20 -15.58
CA VAL A 283 7.02 -16.12 -14.78
C VAL A 283 7.04 -14.78 -15.53
N PRO A 284 7.55 -14.71 -16.78
CA PRO A 284 7.52 -13.44 -17.53
C PRO A 284 6.09 -13.00 -17.84
N ALA A 285 5.16 -13.91 -18.16
CA ALA A 285 3.77 -13.57 -18.40
C ALA A 285 3.09 -13.00 -17.14
N MET A 286 3.32 -13.61 -15.97
CA MET A 286 2.83 -13.10 -14.69
C MET A 286 3.41 -11.74 -14.33
N ASN A 287 4.68 -11.48 -14.63
CA ASN A 287 5.29 -10.17 -14.40
C ASN A 287 4.64 -9.08 -15.24
N ILE A 288 4.35 -9.36 -16.52
CA ILE A 288 3.64 -8.43 -17.41
C ILE A 288 2.22 -8.18 -16.86
N CYS A 289 1.49 -9.22 -16.50
CA CYS A 289 0.16 -9.12 -15.92
C CYS A 289 0.17 -8.32 -14.62
N SER A 290 1.10 -8.61 -13.71
CA SER A 290 1.22 -7.92 -12.41
C SER A 290 1.53 -6.43 -12.57
N THR A 291 2.34 -6.06 -13.55
CA THR A 291 2.65 -4.64 -13.82
C THR A 291 1.38 -3.87 -14.18
N LEU A 292 0.57 -4.39 -15.09
CA LEU A 292 -0.69 -3.74 -15.47
C LEU A 292 -1.71 -3.77 -14.33
N PHE A 293 -1.81 -4.89 -13.61
CA PHE A 293 -2.69 -5.04 -12.45
C PHE A 293 -2.34 -4.02 -11.36
N ASN A 294 -1.06 -3.81 -11.06
CA ASN A 294 -0.62 -2.85 -10.04
C ASN A 294 -1.01 -1.41 -10.41
N LEU A 295 -0.94 -1.04 -11.69
CA LEU A 295 -1.42 0.27 -12.14
C LEU A 295 -2.93 0.44 -11.94
N GLY A 296 -3.72 -0.57 -12.28
CA GLY A 296 -5.17 -0.57 -12.07
C GLY A 296 -5.57 -0.61 -10.58
N SER A 297 -4.82 -1.35 -9.77
CA SER A 297 -5.12 -1.53 -8.34
C SER A 297 -4.98 -0.25 -7.52
N VAL A 298 -4.16 0.71 -7.97
CA VAL A 298 -4.03 2.02 -7.31
C VAL A 298 -5.38 2.66 -7.06
N VAL A 299 -6.30 2.56 -8.01
CA VAL A 299 -7.60 3.22 -7.91
C VAL A 299 -8.48 2.56 -6.87
N TYR A 300 -8.65 1.26 -6.91
CA TYR A 300 -9.52 0.60 -5.94
C TYR A 300 -8.93 0.58 -4.52
N LEU A 301 -7.60 0.50 -4.37
CA LEU A 301 -6.94 0.62 -3.07
C LEU A 301 -7.13 2.01 -2.46
N SER A 302 -7.01 3.05 -3.29
CA SER A 302 -7.25 4.44 -2.85
C SER A 302 -8.72 4.68 -2.51
N MET A 303 -9.64 4.08 -3.27
CA MET A 303 -11.07 4.09 -2.95
C MET A 303 -11.35 3.41 -1.61
N GLY A 304 -10.76 2.25 -1.35
CA GLY A 304 -10.89 1.56 -0.05
C GLY A 304 -10.41 2.43 1.12
N ASN A 305 -9.24 3.05 1.00
CA ASN A 305 -8.76 4.00 2.01
C ASN A 305 -9.77 5.15 2.25
N SER A 306 -10.35 5.68 1.18
CA SER A 306 -11.35 6.75 1.26
C SER A 306 -12.63 6.28 1.96
N VAL A 307 -13.07 5.05 1.68
CA VAL A 307 -14.19 4.41 2.40
C VAL A 307 -13.89 4.34 3.89
N GLY A 308 -12.69 3.87 4.27
CA GLY A 308 -12.27 3.78 5.67
C GLY A 308 -12.29 5.13 6.40
N ILE A 309 -11.81 6.19 5.74
CA ILE A 309 -11.80 7.56 6.28
C ILE A 309 -13.23 8.07 6.45
N ILE A 310 -14.05 8.03 5.40
CA ILE A 310 -15.43 8.57 5.42
C ILE A 310 -16.28 7.83 6.43
N MET A 311 -16.23 6.50 6.44
CA MET A 311 -16.99 5.67 7.37
C MET A 311 -16.53 5.88 8.81
N GLY A 312 -15.21 5.96 9.07
CA GLY A 312 -14.67 6.27 10.39
C GLY A 312 -15.16 7.62 10.91
N GLN A 313 -15.14 8.65 10.08
CA GLN A 313 -15.66 9.98 10.45
C GLN A 313 -17.17 9.95 10.77
N MET A 314 -17.96 9.20 10.01
CA MET A 314 -19.39 9.06 10.26
C MET A 314 -19.71 8.31 11.55
N LEU A 315 -18.96 7.23 11.82
CA LEU A 315 -19.10 6.45 13.06
C LEU A 315 -18.75 7.31 14.28
N GLY A 316 -17.68 8.09 14.20
CA GLY A 316 -17.28 9.00 15.27
C GLY A 316 -18.26 10.15 15.48
N ALA A 317 -18.88 10.66 14.41
CA ALA A 317 -19.90 11.70 14.50
C ALA A 317 -21.23 11.23 15.10
N GLY A 318 -21.42 9.92 15.32
CA GLY A 318 -22.62 9.37 15.91
C GLY A 318 -23.86 9.43 15.01
N HIS A 319 -23.66 9.35 13.69
CA HIS A 319 -24.77 9.25 12.74
C HIS A 319 -25.64 8.01 13.00
N SER A 320 -26.91 8.06 12.59
CA SER A 320 -27.81 6.92 12.72
C SER A 320 -27.29 5.69 11.97
N GLU A 321 -27.65 4.50 12.48
CA GLU A 321 -27.26 3.25 11.82
C GLU A 321 -27.74 3.20 10.35
N GLU A 322 -28.92 3.75 10.09
CA GLU A 322 -29.53 3.80 8.76
C GLU A 322 -28.69 4.67 7.80
N ASP A 323 -28.28 5.88 8.23
CA ASP A 323 -27.44 6.79 7.44
C ASP A 323 -26.07 6.18 7.16
N VAL A 324 -25.49 5.51 8.16
CA VAL A 324 -24.19 4.82 8.04
C VAL A 324 -24.29 3.69 7.02
N ARG A 325 -25.33 2.88 7.07
CA ARG A 325 -25.57 1.78 6.12
C ARG A 325 -25.84 2.29 4.70
N ASP A 326 -26.63 3.36 4.57
CA ASP A 326 -26.95 3.95 3.27
C ASP A 326 -25.70 4.54 2.62
N THR A 327 -24.91 5.31 3.37
CA THR A 327 -23.65 5.87 2.88
C THR A 327 -22.66 4.75 2.50
N ASN A 328 -22.54 3.69 3.30
CA ASN A 328 -21.68 2.57 2.99
C ASN A 328 -22.08 1.87 1.67
N ARG A 329 -23.37 1.65 1.44
CA ARG A 329 -23.86 1.06 0.17
C ARG A 329 -23.47 1.92 -1.03
N LYS A 330 -23.62 3.24 -0.93
CA LYS A 330 -23.23 4.19 -1.97
C LYS A 330 -21.72 4.19 -2.22
N LEU A 331 -20.90 4.15 -1.16
CA LEU A 331 -19.44 4.06 -1.27
C LEU A 331 -18.98 2.76 -1.93
N ILE A 332 -19.58 1.63 -1.56
CA ILE A 332 -19.31 0.34 -2.19
C ILE A 332 -19.71 0.38 -3.67
N ALA A 333 -20.85 0.96 -4.02
CA ALA A 333 -21.29 1.10 -5.41
C ALA A 333 -20.29 1.91 -6.25
N VAL A 334 -19.77 3.03 -5.72
CA VAL A 334 -18.73 3.83 -6.38
C VAL A 334 -17.42 3.04 -6.53
N SER A 335 -17.05 2.26 -5.50
CA SER A 335 -15.85 1.41 -5.55
C SER A 335 -15.98 0.33 -6.63
N ILE A 336 -17.13 -0.35 -6.72
CA ILE A 336 -17.40 -1.34 -7.77
C ILE A 336 -17.37 -0.67 -9.14
N ALA A 337 -18.00 0.49 -9.30
CA ALA A 337 -18.01 1.23 -10.57
C ALA A 337 -16.57 1.58 -11.02
N SER A 338 -15.71 2.00 -10.10
CA SER A 338 -14.29 2.21 -10.40
C SER A 338 -13.59 0.92 -10.83
N GLY A 339 -13.89 -0.20 -10.18
CA GLY A 339 -13.37 -1.52 -10.54
C GLY A 339 -13.81 -1.98 -11.92
N VAL A 340 -15.08 -1.76 -12.28
CA VAL A 340 -15.61 -2.04 -13.63
C VAL A 340 -14.91 -1.17 -14.68
N MET A 341 -14.74 0.11 -14.42
CA MET A 341 -14.09 1.03 -15.35
C MET A 341 -12.63 0.62 -15.62
N PHE A 342 -11.85 0.37 -14.58
CA PHE A 342 -10.44 0.01 -14.75
C PHE A 342 -10.25 -1.44 -15.21
N GLY A 343 -11.12 -2.37 -14.79
CA GLY A 343 -11.16 -3.72 -15.34
C GLY A 343 -11.48 -3.71 -16.84
N GLY A 344 -12.44 -2.90 -17.26
CA GLY A 344 -12.75 -2.69 -18.68
C GLY A 344 -11.57 -2.10 -19.47
N LEU A 345 -10.85 -1.13 -18.88
CA LEU A 345 -9.65 -0.56 -19.49
C LEU A 345 -8.53 -1.61 -19.60
N MET A 346 -8.29 -2.39 -18.55
CA MET A 346 -7.31 -3.50 -18.57
C MET A 346 -7.65 -4.52 -19.65
N ALA A 347 -8.92 -4.90 -19.76
CA ALA A 347 -9.38 -5.81 -20.81
C ALA A 347 -9.18 -5.25 -22.21
N ALA A 348 -9.45 -3.97 -22.41
CA ALA A 348 -9.26 -3.29 -23.69
C ALA A 348 -7.79 -3.23 -24.15
N VAL A 349 -6.84 -3.12 -23.22
CA VAL A 349 -5.41 -3.06 -23.53
C VAL A 349 -4.70 -4.42 -23.38
N SER A 350 -5.42 -5.49 -23.05
CA SER A 350 -4.85 -6.79 -22.71
C SER A 350 -3.98 -7.40 -23.80
N GLU A 351 -4.30 -7.19 -25.07
CA GLU A 351 -3.54 -7.69 -26.20
C GLU A 351 -2.40 -6.73 -26.60
N ALA A 352 -2.62 -5.42 -26.47
CA ALA A 352 -1.66 -4.40 -26.86
C ALA A 352 -0.51 -4.27 -25.84
N PHE A 353 -0.82 -4.36 -24.54
CA PHE A 353 0.15 -4.12 -23.47
C PHE A 353 1.33 -5.12 -23.47
N PRO A 354 1.12 -6.44 -23.60
CA PRO A 354 2.24 -7.38 -23.71
C PRO A 354 3.10 -7.15 -24.95
N GLY A 355 2.55 -6.53 -25.99
CA GLY A 355 3.29 -6.17 -27.22
C GLY A 355 4.43 -5.17 -27.03
N ILE A 356 4.39 -4.39 -25.92
CA ILE A 356 5.44 -3.44 -25.56
C ILE A 356 6.73 -4.17 -25.13
N TYR A 357 6.59 -5.41 -24.63
CA TYR A 357 7.71 -6.20 -24.12
C TYR A 357 8.39 -6.99 -25.24
N ASN A 358 9.72 -6.98 -25.23
CA ASN A 358 10.52 -7.79 -26.16
C ASN A 358 10.62 -9.24 -25.64
N THR A 359 9.61 -10.05 -25.92
CA THR A 359 9.49 -11.44 -25.49
C THR A 359 8.85 -12.28 -26.60
N THR A 360 8.71 -13.58 -26.35
CA THR A 360 8.10 -14.53 -27.30
C THR A 360 6.59 -14.28 -27.45
N ASP A 361 6.04 -14.67 -28.59
CA ASP A 361 4.60 -14.54 -28.82
C ASP A 361 3.77 -15.43 -27.87
N ALA A 362 4.33 -16.59 -27.47
CA ALA A 362 3.73 -17.46 -26.46
C ALA A 362 3.55 -16.74 -25.11
N VAL A 363 4.57 -16.04 -24.65
CA VAL A 363 4.52 -15.24 -23.40
C VAL A 363 3.54 -14.08 -23.54
N ARG A 364 3.54 -13.37 -24.67
CA ARG A 364 2.59 -12.27 -24.92
C ARG A 364 1.14 -12.74 -24.87
N HIS A 365 0.86 -13.86 -25.54
CA HIS A 365 -0.48 -14.43 -25.59
C HIS A 365 -0.93 -14.91 -24.19
N LEU A 366 -0.05 -15.59 -23.46
CA LEU A 366 -0.31 -16.01 -22.10
C LEU A 366 -0.56 -14.81 -21.16
N ALA A 367 0.25 -13.77 -21.25
CA ALA A 367 0.09 -12.55 -20.49
C ALA A 367 -1.27 -11.87 -20.78
N ALA A 368 -1.68 -11.79 -22.04
CA ALA A 368 -2.97 -11.23 -22.42
C ALA A 368 -4.15 -12.01 -21.78
N GLN A 369 -4.09 -13.32 -21.75
CA GLN A 369 -5.12 -14.17 -21.13
C GLN A 369 -5.15 -13.99 -19.61
N LEU A 370 -3.99 -13.91 -18.94
CA LEU A 370 -3.89 -13.63 -17.50
C LEU A 370 -4.44 -12.25 -17.15
N ILE A 371 -4.17 -11.24 -17.99
CA ILE A 371 -4.71 -9.88 -17.84
C ILE A 371 -6.24 -9.92 -17.93
N TRP A 372 -6.81 -10.68 -18.86
CA TRP A 372 -8.25 -10.84 -19.00
C TRP A 372 -8.90 -11.39 -17.74
N ILE A 373 -8.32 -12.46 -17.15
CA ILE A 373 -8.81 -13.03 -15.89
C ILE A 373 -8.76 -11.97 -14.77
N SER A 374 -7.64 -11.27 -14.64
CA SER A 374 -7.47 -10.23 -13.64
C SER A 374 -8.43 -9.05 -13.85
N ALA A 375 -8.69 -8.66 -15.11
CA ALA A 375 -9.63 -7.60 -15.46
C ALA A 375 -11.06 -7.91 -15.04
N VAL A 376 -11.50 -9.14 -15.27
CA VAL A 376 -12.83 -9.63 -14.85
C VAL A 376 -12.96 -9.65 -13.32
N MET A 377 -11.87 -9.93 -12.61
CA MET A 377 -11.86 -9.98 -11.15
C MET A 377 -11.73 -8.60 -10.49
N MET A 378 -11.37 -7.56 -11.23
CA MET A 378 -11.17 -6.20 -10.69
C MET A 378 -12.39 -5.62 -9.94
N PRO A 379 -13.63 -5.74 -10.41
CA PRO A 379 -14.82 -5.27 -9.68
C PRO A 379 -15.01 -5.97 -8.34
N PHE A 380 -14.71 -7.28 -8.28
CA PHE A 380 -14.81 -8.10 -7.06
C PHE A 380 -13.73 -7.70 -6.07
N GLY A 381 -12.49 -7.47 -6.54
CA GLY A 381 -11.41 -6.92 -5.72
C GLY A 381 -11.75 -5.54 -5.15
N SER A 382 -12.38 -4.68 -5.94
CA SER A 382 -12.86 -3.36 -5.49
C SER A 382 -13.94 -3.48 -4.40
N TYR A 383 -14.87 -4.40 -4.56
CA TYR A 383 -15.89 -4.70 -3.55
C TYR A 383 -15.24 -5.21 -2.25
N LEU A 384 -14.33 -6.17 -2.34
CA LEU A 384 -13.64 -6.75 -1.20
C LEU A 384 -12.83 -5.70 -0.44
N ASN A 385 -12.12 -4.84 -1.15
CA ASN A 385 -11.32 -3.78 -0.56
C ASN A 385 -12.20 -2.75 0.17
N ALA A 386 -13.31 -2.32 -0.44
CA ALA A 386 -14.27 -1.43 0.20
C ALA A 386 -14.89 -2.08 1.46
N THR A 387 -15.24 -3.35 1.38
CA THR A 387 -15.75 -4.14 2.53
C THR A 387 -14.72 -4.24 3.65
N TYR A 388 -13.47 -4.54 3.32
CA TYR A 388 -12.36 -4.62 4.28
C TYR A 388 -12.21 -3.29 5.05
N PHE A 389 -12.15 -2.17 4.34
CA PHE A 389 -12.01 -0.86 4.98
C PHE A 389 -13.25 -0.42 5.76
N THR A 390 -14.44 -0.82 5.34
CA THR A 390 -15.69 -0.59 6.10
C THR A 390 -15.65 -1.34 7.44
N LEU A 391 -15.37 -2.64 7.44
CA LEU A 391 -15.27 -3.44 8.66
C LEU A 391 -14.19 -2.91 9.60
N ARG A 392 -13.06 -2.53 9.05
CA ARG A 392 -11.92 -1.95 9.76
C ARG A 392 -12.26 -0.61 10.41
N SER A 393 -13.01 0.27 9.74
CA SER A 393 -13.40 1.59 10.27
C SER A 393 -14.20 1.52 11.57
N GLY A 394 -14.94 0.44 11.77
CA GLY A 394 -15.66 0.11 13.01
C GLY A 394 -14.85 -0.72 14.02
N GLY A 395 -13.54 -0.87 13.81
CA GLY A 395 -12.65 -1.58 14.73
C GLY A 395 -12.72 -3.10 14.67
N GLN A 396 -13.36 -3.68 13.65
CA GLN A 396 -13.41 -5.15 13.45
C GLN A 396 -12.10 -5.67 12.83
N THR A 397 -10.95 -5.28 13.36
CA THR A 397 -9.63 -5.53 12.77
C THR A 397 -9.22 -7.01 12.85
N PHE A 398 -9.58 -7.71 13.91
CA PHE A 398 -9.33 -9.16 14.01
C PHE A 398 -10.16 -9.94 12.98
N VAL A 399 -11.40 -9.51 12.76
CA VAL A 399 -12.27 -10.12 11.75
C VAL A 399 -11.74 -9.86 10.34
N THR A 400 -11.25 -8.64 10.07
CA THR A 400 -10.63 -8.33 8.78
C THR A 400 -9.33 -9.10 8.55
N PHE A 401 -8.54 -9.35 9.59
CA PHE A 401 -7.38 -10.22 9.54
C PHE A 401 -7.76 -11.67 9.16
N LEU A 402 -8.80 -12.23 9.78
CA LEU A 402 -9.31 -13.57 9.44
C LEU A 402 -9.83 -13.63 8.00
N PHE A 403 -10.56 -12.61 7.59
CA PHE A 403 -11.15 -12.48 6.28
C PHE A 403 -10.11 -12.35 5.14
N ASP A 404 -8.98 -11.72 5.40
CA ASP A 404 -7.95 -11.47 4.40
C ASP A 404 -6.79 -12.47 4.51
N SER A 405 -5.90 -12.31 5.46
CA SER A 405 -4.66 -13.09 5.56
C SER A 405 -4.88 -14.53 5.99
N CYS A 406 -5.75 -14.79 6.99
CA CYS A 406 -6.04 -16.17 7.37
C CYS A 406 -6.69 -16.95 6.24
N PHE A 407 -7.64 -16.36 5.53
CA PHE A 407 -8.26 -17.01 4.37
C PHE A 407 -7.23 -17.33 3.29
N MET A 408 -6.30 -16.41 3.04
CA MET A 408 -5.21 -16.65 2.08
C MET A 408 -4.36 -17.85 2.48
N TRP A 409 -3.87 -17.92 3.72
CA TRP A 409 -2.97 -18.98 4.17
C TRP A 409 -3.66 -20.32 4.43
N VAL A 410 -4.92 -20.31 4.84
CA VAL A 410 -5.67 -21.54 5.15
C VAL A 410 -6.34 -22.12 3.92
N PHE A 411 -6.73 -21.28 2.96
CA PHE A 411 -7.50 -21.71 1.79
C PHE A 411 -6.79 -21.48 0.46
N CYS A 412 -6.40 -20.24 0.14
CA CYS A 412 -5.86 -19.91 -1.19
C CYS A 412 -4.49 -20.54 -1.44
N VAL A 413 -3.55 -20.42 -0.50
CA VAL A 413 -2.19 -20.97 -0.64
C VAL A 413 -2.19 -22.50 -0.69
N PRO A 414 -2.87 -23.23 0.21
CA PRO A 414 -2.98 -24.69 0.11
C PRO A 414 -3.65 -25.14 -1.19
N LEU A 415 -4.71 -24.46 -1.64
CA LEU A 415 -5.38 -24.75 -2.91
C LEU A 415 -4.41 -24.60 -4.09
N ALA A 416 -3.72 -23.46 -4.19
CA ALA A 416 -2.74 -23.22 -5.25
C ALA A 416 -1.59 -24.23 -5.21
N PHE A 417 -1.09 -24.56 -4.03
CA PHE A 417 -0.04 -25.57 -3.83
C PHE A 417 -0.51 -26.95 -4.30
N CYS A 418 -1.69 -27.39 -3.87
CA CYS A 418 -2.24 -28.70 -4.28
C CYS A 418 -2.48 -28.76 -5.79
N LEU A 419 -3.09 -27.73 -6.37
CA LEU A 419 -3.35 -27.68 -7.81
C LEU A 419 -2.06 -27.63 -8.63
N SER A 420 -1.05 -26.89 -8.21
CA SER A 420 0.21 -26.76 -8.94
C SER A 420 1.12 -28.01 -8.83
N ARG A 421 1.04 -28.78 -7.74
CA ARG A 421 1.94 -29.91 -7.47
C ARG A 421 1.33 -31.28 -7.73
N PHE A 422 0.02 -31.43 -7.50
CA PHE A 422 -0.66 -32.72 -7.57
C PHE A 422 -1.60 -32.85 -8.77
N THR A 423 -1.72 -31.82 -9.59
CA THR A 423 -2.52 -31.84 -10.82
C THR A 423 -1.67 -31.36 -12.01
N ASN A 424 -2.05 -31.77 -13.22
CA ASN A 424 -1.43 -31.29 -14.46
C ASN A 424 -2.23 -30.13 -15.08
N LEU A 425 -2.81 -29.29 -14.23
CA LEU A 425 -3.58 -28.12 -14.69
C LEU A 425 -2.63 -27.06 -15.28
N PRO A 426 -2.92 -26.56 -16.49
CA PRO A 426 -2.25 -25.39 -17.03
C PRO A 426 -2.44 -24.17 -16.14
N ILE A 427 -1.56 -23.18 -16.28
CA ILE A 427 -1.60 -21.96 -15.47
C ILE A 427 -2.93 -21.20 -15.55
N LEU A 428 -3.56 -21.13 -16.72
CA LEU A 428 -4.80 -20.35 -16.89
C LEU A 428 -5.97 -20.86 -16.03
N PRO A 429 -6.38 -22.14 -16.10
CA PRO A 429 -7.42 -22.63 -15.20
C PRO A 429 -6.98 -22.60 -13.73
N LEU A 430 -5.72 -22.88 -13.43
CA LEU A 430 -5.20 -22.80 -12.07
C LEU A 430 -5.32 -21.37 -11.51
N TYR A 431 -4.87 -20.38 -12.26
CA TYR A 431 -4.96 -18.97 -11.88
C TYR A 431 -6.42 -18.53 -11.73
N ALA A 432 -7.29 -18.91 -12.67
CA ALA A 432 -8.72 -18.61 -12.61
C ALA A 432 -9.40 -19.21 -11.37
N ILE A 433 -9.08 -20.46 -11.01
CA ILE A 433 -9.62 -21.10 -9.80
C ILE A 433 -9.14 -20.37 -8.53
N CYS A 434 -7.85 -20.03 -8.46
CA CYS A 434 -7.32 -19.28 -7.32
C CYS A 434 -7.98 -17.90 -7.19
N GLN A 435 -8.16 -17.18 -8.29
CA GLN A 435 -8.86 -15.89 -8.28
C GLN A 435 -10.35 -16.04 -7.93
N ALA A 436 -10.99 -17.11 -8.35
CA ALA A 436 -12.40 -17.40 -8.04
C ALA A 436 -12.65 -17.60 -6.52
N THR A 437 -11.63 -17.85 -5.71
CA THR A 437 -11.77 -17.91 -4.25
C THR A 437 -12.27 -16.59 -3.67
N ASP A 438 -12.05 -15.47 -4.36
CA ASP A 438 -12.57 -14.16 -3.97
C ASP A 438 -14.10 -14.09 -3.96
N PHE A 439 -14.80 -14.92 -4.72
CA PHE A 439 -16.26 -15.02 -4.62
C PHE A 439 -16.71 -15.49 -3.24
N ILE A 440 -15.97 -16.41 -2.62
CA ILE A 440 -16.25 -16.88 -1.25
C ILE A 440 -16.09 -15.71 -0.29
N LYS A 441 -15.00 -14.94 -0.43
CA LYS A 441 -14.78 -13.72 0.37
C LYS A 441 -15.91 -12.70 0.16
N CYS A 442 -16.39 -12.51 -1.07
CA CYS A 442 -17.50 -11.59 -1.35
C CYS A 442 -18.77 -11.99 -0.58
N VAL A 443 -19.09 -13.29 -0.55
CA VAL A 443 -20.25 -13.79 0.21
C VAL A 443 -20.06 -13.55 1.71
N ILE A 444 -18.91 -13.93 2.25
CA ILE A 444 -18.57 -13.71 3.68
C ILE A 444 -18.63 -12.22 4.02
N GLY A 445 -17.99 -11.37 3.23
CA GLY A 445 -17.99 -9.92 3.43
C GLY A 445 -19.40 -9.33 3.41
N THR A 446 -20.26 -9.78 2.49
CA THR A 446 -21.67 -9.35 2.43
C THR A 446 -22.43 -9.72 3.70
N VAL A 447 -22.25 -10.94 4.21
CA VAL A 447 -22.88 -11.38 5.46
C VAL A 447 -22.40 -10.52 6.64
N MET A 448 -21.09 -10.25 6.72
CA MET A 448 -20.51 -9.42 7.78
C MET A 448 -21.04 -7.99 7.74
N LEU A 449 -21.16 -7.38 6.56
CA LEU A 449 -21.73 -6.05 6.41
C LEU A 449 -23.19 -6.00 6.85
N LYS A 450 -23.99 -7.03 6.49
CA LYS A 450 -25.39 -7.12 6.89
C LYS A 450 -25.58 -7.28 8.40
N GLN A 451 -24.69 -8.01 9.09
CA GLN A 451 -24.75 -8.18 10.55
C GLN A 451 -24.61 -6.86 11.31
N GLY A 452 -23.98 -5.84 10.73
CA GLY A 452 -23.88 -4.51 11.35
C GLY A 452 -22.96 -4.41 12.57
N LYS A 453 -22.26 -5.47 12.98
CA LYS A 453 -21.33 -5.46 14.12
C LYS A 453 -20.17 -4.48 13.98
N TRP A 454 -19.92 -4.01 12.79
CA TRP A 454 -18.89 -3.02 12.46
C TRP A 454 -19.35 -1.58 12.75
N ILE A 455 -20.64 -1.35 12.95
CA ILE A 455 -21.18 -0.02 13.28
C ILE A 455 -20.92 0.26 14.76
N GLN A 456 -19.70 0.67 15.05
CA GLN A 456 -19.24 0.93 16.42
C GLN A 456 -18.55 2.29 16.50
N ASN A 457 -18.95 3.07 17.50
CA ASN A 457 -18.21 4.26 17.90
C ASN A 457 -17.17 3.84 18.96
N LEU A 458 -15.88 4.02 18.63
CA LEU A 458 -14.76 3.63 19.49
C LEU A 458 -14.27 4.79 20.37
N THR A 459 -14.87 5.97 20.22
CA THR A 459 -14.47 7.19 20.94
C THR A 459 -15.31 7.45 22.20
N VAL A 460 -16.31 6.62 22.45
CA VAL A 460 -17.20 6.70 23.63
C VAL A 460 -16.73 5.77 24.73
#